data_4196440ced05594bb68f09174e4a95fe
#
_entry.id   4196440ced05594bb68f09174e4a95fe
#
_cell.length_a   1.000
_cell.length_b   1.000
_cell.length_c   1.000
_cell.angle_alpha   90.00
_cell.angle_beta   90.00
_cell.angle_gamma   90.00
#
_symmetry.space_group_name_H-M   'P 1'
#
loop_
_entity.id
_entity.type
_entity.pdbx_description
1 polymer ?
#
loop_
_entity_poly.entity_id
_entity_poly.type
_entity_poly.pdbx_seq_one_letter_code
_entity_poly.pdbx_strand_id
1 'polypeptide(L)'
;MRFATCDLCDAHKNDLSGDFRVLPPVFRDFGGRPAFAGPVAVVKCHEDNSLVKDAVDSPGQGRVLVVDGGGSLRRALVGGNLAAAAARNGWAGLVVDGCVRDVAELRACDVGIRALAAMPLPTEKRQQGQRDVPVWIQGVLVQPGDWLYADEDGIVLSRRPLHG
;
A
#
# COMPACT_ATOMS: atom_id res chain seq x y z
N MET A 1 12.84 -12.66 -2.82
CA MET A 1 11.63 -13.31 -2.27
C MET A 1 10.74 -13.77 -3.41
N ARG A 2 10.32 -15.01 -3.35
CA ARG A 2 9.46 -15.60 -4.40
C ARG A 2 8.14 -16.04 -3.78
N PHE A 3 7.03 -15.59 -4.32
CA PHE A 3 5.69 -15.96 -3.85
C PHE A 3 4.68 -15.81 -4.99
N ALA A 4 3.53 -16.43 -4.81
CA ALA A 4 2.35 -16.19 -5.63
C ALA A 4 1.15 -16.07 -4.68
N THR A 5 0.35 -15.01 -4.81
CA THR A 5 -0.81 -14.82 -3.93
C THR A 5 -1.81 -15.97 -4.06
N CYS A 6 -1.96 -16.54 -5.25
CA CYS A 6 -2.82 -17.72 -5.45
C CYS A 6 -2.35 -18.91 -4.60
N ASP A 7 -1.05 -19.18 -4.57
CA ASP A 7 -0.51 -20.28 -3.76
C ASP A 7 -0.69 -20.02 -2.26
N LEU A 8 -0.50 -18.78 -1.83
CA LEU A 8 -0.74 -18.40 -0.44
C LEU A 8 -2.21 -18.58 -0.04
N CYS A 9 -3.13 -18.18 -0.92
CA CYS A 9 -4.55 -18.39 -0.69
C CYS A 9 -4.92 -19.87 -0.64
N ASP A 10 -4.38 -20.69 -1.53
CA ASP A 10 -4.62 -22.13 -1.51
C ASP A 10 -4.14 -22.77 -0.21
N ALA A 11 -2.99 -22.34 0.29
CA ALA A 11 -2.43 -22.86 1.54
C ALA A 11 -3.19 -22.39 2.79
N HIS A 12 -3.84 -21.23 2.75
CA HIS A 12 -4.41 -20.58 3.94
C HIS A 12 -5.93 -20.37 3.87
N LYS A 13 -6.61 -20.85 2.84
CA LYS A 13 -8.04 -20.62 2.63
C LYS A 13 -8.94 -21.12 3.76
N ASN A 14 -8.46 -22.06 4.56
CA ASN A 14 -9.22 -22.63 5.69
C ASN A 14 -8.81 -22.04 7.03
N ASP A 15 -7.99 -21.00 7.05
CA ASP A 15 -7.59 -20.32 8.28
C ASP A 15 -8.79 -19.57 8.88
N LEU A 16 -9.11 -19.90 10.13
CA LEU A 16 -10.20 -19.28 10.88
C LEU A 16 -9.69 -18.32 11.96
N SER A 17 -8.37 -18.15 12.09
CA SER A 17 -7.77 -17.30 13.13
C SER A 17 -7.93 -15.81 12.85
N GLY A 18 -8.08 -15.43 11.57
CA GLY A 18 -8.03 -14.04 11.13
C GLY A 18 -6.62 -13.55 10.84
N ASP A 19 -5.61 -14.40 10.98
CA ASP A 19 -4.23 -14.01 10.67
C ASP A 19 -4.00 -13.83 9.17
N PHE A 20 -4.59 -14.68 8.34
CA PHE A 20 -4.54 -14.56 6.89
C PHE A 20 -5.76 -13.81 6.37
N ARG A 21 -5.52 -12.76 5.58
CA ARG A 21 -6.60 -11.90 5.06
C ARG A 21 -6.32 -11.57 3.60
N VAL A 22 -7.39 -11.37 2.86
CA VAL A 22 -7.33 -11.00 1.43
C VAL A 22 -8.06 -9.68 1.26
N LEU A 23 -7.41 -8.71 0.62
CA LEU A 23 -8.09 -7.45 0.29
C LEU A 23 -9.06 -7.66 -0.88
N PRO A 24 -10.20 -6.95 -0.88
CA PRO A 24 -11.13 -7.00 -2.01
C PRO A 24 -10.45 -6.57 -3.32
N PRO A 25 -10.88 -7.08 -4.48
CA PRO A 25 -10.24 -6.85 -5.78
C PRO A 25 -10.61 -5.47 -6.37
N VAL A 26 -10.41 -4.43 -5.61
CA VAL A 26 -10.73 -3.05 -6.00
C VAL A 26 -9.49 -2.20 -6.28
N PHE A 27 -8.30 -2.74 -6.01
CA PHE A 27 -7.05 -2.03 -6.21
C PHE A 27 -6.50 -2.28 -7.61
N ARG A 28 -5.98 -1.22 -8.22
CA ARG A 28 -5.36 -1.25 -9.56
C ARG A 28 -3.87 -1.02 -9.42
N ASP A 29 -3.08 -1.58 -10.36
CA ASP A 29 -1.64 -1.45 -10.40
C ASP A 29 -1.24 -0.17 -11.13
N PHE A 30 -0.39 0.65 -10.48
CA PHE A 30 0.13 1.88 -11.06
C PHE A 30 1.65 1.97 -11.05
N GLY A 31 2.34 1.12 -10.28
CA GLY A 31 3.78 1.22 -10.11
C GLY A 31 4.61 0.47 -11.16
N GLY A 32 5.92 0.60 -11.07
CA GLY A 32 6.85 -0.11 -11.93
C GLY A 32 7.10 -1.56 -11.52
N ARG A 33 6.71 -1.95 -10.31
CA ARG A 33 6.82 -3.34 -9.84
C ARG A 33 5.44 -3.97 -9.74
N PRO A 34 5.12 -4.97 -10.58
CA PRO A 34 3.83 -5.65 -10.49
C PRO A 34 3.71 -6.59 -9.30
N ALA A 35 4.82 -7.03 -8.70
CA ALA A 35 4.83 -7.87 -7.51
C ALA A 35 5.75 -7.26 -6.45
N PHE A 36 5.28 -7.24 -5.21
CA PHE A 36 6.06 -6.74 -4.08
C PHE A 36 5.53 -7.31 -2.77
N ALA A 37 6.38 -7.34 -1.76
CA ALA A 37 6.01 -7.81 -0.44
C ALA A 37 6.89 -7.16 0.62
N GLY A 38 6.40 -7.10 1.85
CA GLY A 38 7.17 -6.59 2.97
C GLY A 38 6.33 -6.40 4.22
N PRO A 39 6.99 -6.09 5.34
CA PRO A 39 6.30 -5.68 6.55
C PRO A 39 5.55 -4.37 6.33
N VAL A 40 4.41 -4.22 6.98
CA VAL A 40 3.52 -3.07 6.81
C VAL A 40 3.89 -1.94 7.74
N ALA A 41 4.00 -0.73 7.18
CA ALA A 41 3.89 0.53 7.90
C ALA A 41 2.57 1.19 7.52
N VAL A 42 2.00 2.03 8.38
CA VAL A 42 0.66 2.59 8.19
C VAL A 42 0.68 4.10 8.31
N VAL A 43 -0.05 4.76 7.40
CA VAL A 43 -0.49 6.16 7.52
C VAL A 43 -2.01 6.18 7.37
N LYS A 44 -2.68 6.85 8.31
CA LYS A 44 -4.11 7.12 8.23
C LYS A 44 -4.30 8.62 8.00
N CYS A 45 -5.00 8.99 6.92
CA CYS A 45 -5.22 10.38 6.56
C CYS A 45 -6.54 10.54 5.79
N HIS A 46 -7.01 11.77 5.71
CA HIS A 46 -8.18 12.08 4.89
C HIS A 46 -7.89 13.32 4.05
N GLU A 47 -7.74 13.10 2.75
CA GLU A 47 -7.51 14.17 1.75
C GLU A 47 -6.34 15.10 2.11
N ASP A 48 -5.34 14.58 2.82
CA ASP A 48 -4.12 15.27 3.24
C ASP A 48 -2.97 14.26 3.24
N ASN A 49 -2.00 14.45 2.36
CA ASN A 49 -0.89 13.52 2.19
C ASN A 49 0.41 13.96 2.91
N SER A 50 0.31 14.87 3.87
CA SER A 50 1.50 15.35 4.60
C SER A 50 2.27 14.20 5.23
N LEU A 51 1.59 13.29 5.92
CA LEU A 51 2.23 12.16 6.59
C LEU A 51 2.68 11.07 5.61
N VAL A 52 2.03 10.96 4.46
CA VAL A 52 2.49 10.07 3.38
C VAL A 52 3.86 10.54 2.88
N LYS A 53 3.99 11.86 2.65
CA LYS A 53 5.27 12.46 2.27
C LYS A 53 6.34 12.20 3.32
N ASP A 54 6.04 12.46 4.58
CA ASP A 54 6.99 12.22 5.67
C ASP A 54 7.44 10.75 5.72
N ALA A 55 6.51 9.82 5.52
CA ALA A 55 6.82 8.39 5.52
C ALA A 55 7.74 8.01 4.36
N VAL A 56 7.41 8.38 3.12
CA VAL A 56 8.20 7.99 1.95
C VAL A 56 9.57 8.69 1.90
N ASP A 57 9.72 9.83 2.56
CA ASP A 57 11.01 10.52 2.72
C ASP A 57 11.91 9.84 3.77
N SER A 58 11.36 8.93 4.57
CA SER A 58 12.11 8.15 5.55
C SER A 58 12.57 6.81 4.97
N PRO A 59 13.57 6.12 5.60
CA PRO A 59 14.00 4.81 5.14
C PRO A 59 12.87 3.80 5.14
N GLY A 60 12.62 3.17 3.98
CA GLY A 60 11.58 2.17 3.83
C GLY A 60 11.97 0.81 4.40
N GLN A 61 13.24 0.41 4.25
CA GLN A 61 13.76 -0.86 4.76
C GLN A 61 12.99 -2.08 4.22
N GLY A 62 12.56 -2.01 2.97
CA GLY A 62 11.79 -3.09 2.34
C GLY A 62 10.33 -3.19 2.79
N ARG A 63 9.83 -2.22 3.56
CA ARG A 63 8.44 -2.23 4.03
C ARG A 63 7.48 -1.80 2.92
N VAL A 64 6.20 -2.13 3.14
CA VAL A 64 5.08 -1.66 2.33
C VAL A 64 4.32 -0.60 3.14
N LEU A 65 4.14 0.58 2.57
CA LEU A 65 3.34 1.62 3.20
C LEU A 65 1.87 1.44 2.81
N VAL A 66 1.04 1.15 3.79
CA VAL A 66 -0.41 1.10 3.64
C VAL A 66 -0.98 2.45 4.04
N VAL A 67 -1.64 3.12 3.11
CA VAL A 67 -2.24 4.44 3.33
C VAL A 67 -3.76 4.27 3.40
N ASP A 68 -4.32 4.47 4.60
CA ASP A 68 -5.76 4.55 4.78
C ASP A 68 -6.21 5.97 4.45
N GLY A 69 -6.65 6.16 3.22
CA GLY A 69 -7.22 7.41 2.74
C GLY A 69 -8.74 7.45 2.83
N GLY A 70 -9.34 6.50 3.55
CA GLY A 70 -10.78 6.41 3.73
C GLY A 70 -11.55 6.05 2.45
N GLY A 71 -10.85 5.56 1.43
CA GLY A 71 -11.48 5.26 0.13
C GLY A 71 -11.88 6.49 -0.66
N SER A 72 -11.43 7.69 -0.28
CA SER A 72 -11.81 8.93 -0.96
C SER A 72 -11.29 8.96 -2.39
N LEU A 73 -12.15 9.34 -3.34
CA LEU A 73 -11.82 9.55 -4.74
C LEU A 73 -11.67 11.03 -5.10
N ARG A 74 -11.63 11.93 -4.11
CA ARG A 74 -11.71 13.38 -4.32
C ARG A 74 -10.35 14.04 -4.46
N ARG A 75 -9.28 13.42 -3.96
CA ARG A 75 -7.92 13.98 -3.99
C ARG A 75 -6.91 12.86 -4.20
N ALA A 76 -5.83 13.16 -4.92
CA ALA A 76 -4.74 12.23 -5.11
C ALA A 76 -3.76 12.31 -3.93
N LEU A 77 -3.49 11.18 -3.29
CA LEU A 77 -2.60 11.09 -2.13
C LEU A 77 -1.14 10.87 -2.53
N VAL A 78 -0.89 10.21 -3.65
CA VAL A 78 0.46 9.90 -4.15
C VAL A 78 0.57 10.32 -5.60
N GLY A 79 1.62 11.08 -5.90
CA GLY A 79 2.00 11.44 -7.25
C GLY A 79 3.45 11.05 -7.54
N GLY A 80 3.99 11.54 -8.65
CA GLY A 80 5.32 11.15 -9.12
C GLY A 80 6.44 11.44 -8.14
N ASN A 81 6.40 12.57 -7.45
CA ASN A 81 7.45 12.94 -6.49
C ASN A 81 7.49 11.99 -5.28
N LEU A 82 6.33 11.63 -4.74
CA LEU A 82 6.25 10.71 -3.61
C LEU A 82 6.64 9.29 -4.01
N ALA A 83 6.22 8.85 -5.19
CA ALA A 83 6.60 7.54 -5.72
C ALA A 83 8.12 7.44 -5.94
N ALA A 84 8.73 8.47 -6.50
CA ALA A 84 10.17 8.53 -6.69
C ALA A 84 10.91 8.49 -5.34
N ALA A 85 10.41 9.22 -4.34
CA ALA A 85 10.99 9.20 -2.99
C ALA A 85 10.87 7.81 -2.37
N ALA A 86 9.73 7.16 -2.50
CA ALA A 86 9.54 5.79 -2.00
C ALA A 86 10.52 4.81 -2.64
N ALA A 87 10.68 4.87 -3.96
CA ALA A 87 11.63 4.03 -4.68
C ALA A 87 13.07 4.29 -4.20
N ARG A 88 13.46 5.56 -4.10
CA ARG A 88 14.81 5.97 -3.68
C ARG A 88 15.12 5.55 -2.26
N ASN A 89 14.14 5.57 -1.38
CA ASN A 89 14.34 5.30 0.06
C ASN A 89 14.09 3.84 0.45
N GLY A 90 13.96 2.93 -0.52
CA GLY A 90 13.93 1.50 -0.23
C GLY A 90 12.58 0.95 0.20
N TRP A 91 11.47 1.62 -0.11
CA TRP A 91 10.14 1.07 0.09
C TRP A 91 9.86 0.00 -0.98
N ALA A 92 9.28 -1.12 -0.56
CA ALA A 92 8.91 -2.19 -1.49
C ALA A 92 7.67 -1.82 -2.31
N GLY A 93 6.72 -1.15 -1.67
CA GLY A 93 5.49 -0.75 -2.32
C GLY A 93 4.63 0.16 -1.46
N LEU A 94 3.59 0.69 -2.11
CA LEU A 94 2.55 1.51 -1.50
C LEU A 94 1.20 0.89 -1.84
N VAL A 95 0.33 0.75 -0.85
CA VAL A 95 -1.07 0.37 -1.05
C VAL A 95 -1.92 1.51 -0.53
N VAL A 96 -2.63 2.17 -1.43
CA VAL A 96 -3.35 3.41 -1.14
C VAL A 96 -4.85 3.16 -1.25
N ASP A 97 -5.55 3.22 -0.12
CA ASP A 97 -7.02 3.21 -0.11
C ASP A 97 -7.52 4.62 -0.43
N GLY A 98 -7.34 5.00 -1.67
CA GLY A 98 -7.59 6.32 -2.22
C GLY A 98 -7.03 6.42 -3.63
N CYS A 99 -6.75 7.64 -4.09
CA CYS A 99 -6.32 7.91 -5.44
C CYS A 99 -4.84 8.29 -5.55
N VAL A 100 -4.32 8.12 -6.76
CA VAL A 100 -2.99 8.56 -7.17
C VAL A 100 -3.08 9.45 -8.41
N ARG A 101 -1.97 10.11 -8.76
CA ARG A 101 -1.84 10.89 -9.99
C ARG A 101 -0.46 10.69 -10.62
N ASP A 102 -0.22 11.33 -11.77
CA ASP A 102 1.03 11.20 -12.52
C ASP A 102 1.30 9.76 -12.97
N VAL A 103 0.29 9.11 -13.56
CA VAL A 103 0.29 7.66 -13.84
C VAL A 103 1.50 7.23 -14.67
N ALA A 104 1.89 8.02 -15.69
CA ALA A 104 3.06 7.70 -16.51
C ALA A 104 4.36 7.71 -15.69
N GLU A 105 4.51 8.68 -14.77
CA GLU A 105 5.67 8.76 -13.87
C GLU A 105 5.66 7.61 -12.87
N LEU A 106 4.49 7.24 -12.34
CA LEU A 106 4.39 6.12 -11.38
C LEU A 106 4.88 4.81 -12.01
N ARG A 107 4.51 4.54 -13.27
CA ARG A 107 4.95 3.34 -13.98
C ARG A 107 6.46 3.26 -14.17
N ALA A 108 7.13 4.41 -14.21
CA ALA A 108 8.57 4.50 -14.36
C ALA A 108 9.33 4.35 -13.03
N CYS A 109 8.63 4.37 -11.90
CA CYS A 109 9.25 4.24 -10.58
C CYS A 109 9.44 2.78 -10.21
N ASP A 110 10.61 2.42 -9.69
CA ASP A 110 10.94 1.08 -9.22
C ASP A 110 10.37 0.84 -7.82
N VAL A 111 9.07 0.82 -7.73
CA VAL A 111 8.29 0.57 -6.51
C VAL A 111 6.91 0.05 -6.90
N GLY A 112 6.34 -0.85 -6.10
CA GLY A 112 4.96 -1.29 -6.30
C GLY A 112 3.98 -0.21 -5.86
N ILE A 113 2.88 -0.04 -6.59
CA ILE A 113 1.82 0.90 -6.21
C ILE A 113 0.47 0.27 -6.55
N ARG A 114 -0.39 0.14 -5.53
CA ARG A 114 -1.79 -0.24 -5.68
C ARG A 114 -2.66 0.89 -5.16
N ALA A 115 -3.69 1.28 -5.90
CA ALA A 115 -4.63 2.34 -5.52
C ALA A 115 -5.99 2.07 -6.15
N LEU A 116 -7.00 2.81 -5.71
CA LEU A 116 -8.37 2.63 -6.20
C LEU A 116 -8.55 3.21 -7.60
N ALA A 117 -7.96 4.39 -7.85
CA ALA A 117 -8.13 5.09 -9.12
C ALA A 117 -7.06 6.18 -9.28
N ALA A 118 -6.94 6.70 -10.50
CA ALA A 118 -6.19 7.91 -10.77
C ALA A 118 -7.13 9.11 -10.82
N MET A 119 -6.67 10.24 -10.27
CA MET A 119 -7.38 11.51 -10.38
C MET A 119 -6.38 12.66 -10.22
N PRO A 120 -6.54 13.79 -10.93
CA PRO A 120 -5.46 14.77 -11.02
C PRO A 120 -5.40 15.79 -9.89
N LEU A 121 -6.44 15.94 -9.07
CA LEU A 121 -6.49 16.99 -8.06
C LEU A 121 -5.65 16.62 -6.82
N PRO A 122 -4.65 17.44 -6.43
CA PRO A 122 -3.83 17.13 -5.26
C PRO A 122 -4.54 17.44 -3.95
N THR A 123 -3.96 17.01 -2.86
CA THR A 123 -4.40 17.39 -1.51
C THR A 123 -3.89 18.78 -1.15
N GLU A 124 -4.50 19.36 -0.12
CA GLU A 124 -3.92 20.47 0.64
C GLU A 124 -3.23 19.89 1.88
N LYS A 125 -1.95 20.26 2.09
CA LYS A 125 -1.17 19.75 3.21
C LYS A 125 -1.47 20.54 4.47
N ARG A 126 -2.01 19.86 5.50
CA ARG A 126 -2.40 20.45 6.77
C ARG A 126 -1.74 19.77 7.97
N GLN A 127 -0.79 18.85 7.72
CA GLN A 127 -0.08 18.07 8.74
C GLN A 127 -1.04 17.27 9.63
N GLN A 128 -2.12 16.76 9.06
CA GLN A 128 -3.14 15.99 9.76
C GLN A 128 -3.07 14.53 9.39
N GLY A 129 -3.39 13.67 10.36
CA GLY A 129 -3.40 12.23 10.18
C GLY A 129 -2.74 11.53 11.35
N GLN A 130 -2.56 10.22 11.21
CA GLN A 130 -1.93 9.36 12.22
C GLN A 130 -0.99 8.38 11.55
N ARG A 131 0.09 8.03 12.23
CA ARG A 131 1.03 7.00 11.80
C ARG A 131 1.01 5.83 12.76
N ASP A 132 1.36 4.64 12.24
CA ASP A 132 1.61 3.44 13.04
C ASP A 132 0.42 3.03 13.91
N VAL A 133 -0.79 3.18 13.37
CA VAL A 133 -2.04 2.78 14.01
C VAL A 133 -2.70 1.67 13.20
N PRO A 134 -3.49 0.78 13.83
CA PRO A 134 -4.32 -0.17 13.09
C PRO A 134 -5.36 0.58 12.23
N VAL A 135 -5.61 0.07 11.03
CA VAL A 135 -6.58 0.67 10.11
C VAL A 135 -7.47 -0.40 9.50
N TRP A 136 -8.60 0.02 8.95
CA TRP A 136 -9.50 -0.81 8.17
C TRP A 136 -9.40 -0.40 6.71
N ILE A 137 -8.93 -1.32 5.87
CA ILE A 137 -8.78 -1.11 4.43
C ILE A 137 -9.83 -1.97 3.73
N GLN A 138 -10.80 -1.31 3.12
CA GLN A 138 -11.89 -2.01 2.42
C GLN A 138 -12.54 -3.10 3.28
N GLY A 139 -12.74 -2.80 4.57
CA GLY A 139 -13.33 -3.73 5.51
C GLY A 139 -12.38 -4.78 6.10
N VAL A 140 -11.09 -4.69 5.80
CA VAL A 140 -10.07 -5.65 6.29
C VAL A 140 -9.14 -4.94 7.26
N LEU A 141 -8.93 -5.53 8.45
CA LEU A 141 -8.01 -5.00 9.44
C LEU A 141 -6.56 -5.15 8.97
N VAL A 142 -5.81 -4.05 9.03
CA VAL A 142 -4.39 -3.98 8.72
C VAL A 142 -3.67 -3.33 9.90
N GLN A 143 -2.62 -3.98 10.40
CA GLN A 143 -1.85 -3.48 11.54
C GLN A 143 -0.39 -3.27 11.15
N PRO A 144 0.28 -2.26 11.74
CA PRO A 144 1.72 -2.14 11.59
C PRO A 144 2.43 -3.44 11.96
N GLY A 145 3.39 -3.86 11.15
CA GLY A 145 4.12 -5.10 11.34
C GLY A 145 3.49 -6.33 10.69
N ASP A 146 2.28 -6.25 10.20
CA ASP A 146 1.72 -7.30 9.34
C ASP A 146 2.63 -7.49 8.13
N TRP A 147 2.56 -8.68 7.50
CA TRP A 147 3.19 -8.92 6.21
C TRP A 147 2.16 -8.78 5.09
N LEU A 148 2.55 -8.08 4.04
CA LEU A 148 1.71 -7.87 2.86
C LEU A 148 2.41 -8.45 1.64
N TYR A 149 1.65 -9.18 0.82
CA TYR A 149 2.09 -9.74 -0.45
C TYR A 149 1.14 -9.28 -1.55
N ALA A 150 1.68 -8.67 -2.58
CA ALA A 150 0.92 -8.20 -3.73
C ALA A 150 1.53 -8.71 -5.02
N ASP A 151 0.70 -9.19 -5.92
CA ASP A 151 1.07 -9.54 -7.28
C ASP A 151 -0.08 -9.18 -8.24
N GLU A 152 -0.02 -9.67 -9.47
CA GLU A 152 -1.02 -9.33 -10.48
C GLU A 152 -2.43 -9.85 -10.15
N ASP A 153 -2.55 -10.87 -9.28
CA ASP A 153 -3.84 -11.44 -8.91
C ASP A 153 -4.49 -10.75 -7.72
N GLY A 154 -3.71 -10.11 -6.84
CA GLY A 154 -4.30 -9.44 -5.69
C GLY A 154 -3.33 -9.13 -4.56
N ILE A 155 -3.91 -8.87 -3.39
CA ILE A 155 -3.17 -8.47 -2.19
C ILE A 155 -3.64 -9.31 -1.01
N VAL A 156 -2.68 -9.93 -0.32
CA VAL A 156 -2.95 -10.71 0.89
C VAL A 156 -2.11 -10.20 2.06
N LEU A 157 -2.60 -10.42 3.25
CA LEU A 157 -1.99 -10.01 4.51
C LEU A 157 -1.89 -11.18 5.47
N SER A 158 -0.84 -11.17 6.30
CA SER A 158 -0.66 -12.14 7.36
C SER A 158 0.00 -11.47 8.57
N ARG A 159 -0.30 -11.96 9.77
CA ARG A 159 0.37 -11.51 11.00
C ARG A 159 1.84 -11.86 11.02
N ARG A 160 2.25 -12.86 10.26
CA ARG A 160 3.61 -13.39 10.22
C ARG A 160 4.07 -13.58 8.78
N PRO A 161 5.40 -13.65 8.55
CA PRO A 161 5.91 -13.99 7.22
C PRO A 161 5.40 -15.36 6.76
N LEU A 162 5.02 -15.46 5.49
CA LEU A 162 4.55 -16.70 4.85
C LEU A 162 5.56 -17.26 3.86
N HIS A 163 6.66 -16.57 3.64
CA HIS A 163 7.80 -17.04 2.84
C HIS A 163 8.85 -17.67 3.76
N GLY A 164 9.46 -18.67 3.31
CA GLY A 164 10.48 -19.38 4.11
C GLY A 164 11.79 -19.51 3.43
#